data_70dd97132b49154a0b9e9c8203226a04
#
_entry.id   70dd97132b49154a0b9e9c8203226a04
#
_cell.length_a   1.000
_cell.length_b   1.000
_cell.length_c   1.000
_cell.angle_alpha   90.00
_cell.angle_beta   90.00
_cell.angle_gamma   90.00
#
_symmetry.space_group_name_H-M   'P 1'
#
loop_
_entity.id
_entity.type
_entity.pdbx_description
1 polymer ?
#
loop_
_entity_poly.entity_id
_entity_poly.type
_entity_poly.pdbx_seq_one_letter_code
_entity_poly.pdbx_strand_id
1 'polypeptide(L)'
;MFQFHDPGILADHDLELVLTDKYPGDPAINYVPTYKFKMKIVGQRHEKWIGRIELRIGNTDNIVIYGGHIGYGVDPDHRGNHYAARACRLLLPLARSHGLDAIWITCNPSNAASRRTCELVGAKLVEIIDLPEDIDMYREGERKKCRYRIDL
;
A
#
# COMPACT_ATOMS: atom_id res chain seq x y z
N MET A 1 6.92 21.66 -6.92
CA MET A 1 7.14 20.92 -5.66
C MET A 1 5.87 20.14 -5.29
N PHE A 2 6.03 18.88 -4.93
CA PHE A 2 4.90 18.08 -4.48
C PHE A 2 4.30 18.63 -3.18
N GLN A 3 3.00 18.71 -3.14
CA GLN A 3 2.28 19.21 -1.97
C GLN A 3 1.43 18.10 -1.38
N PHE A 4 1.72 17.72 -0.12
CA PHE A 4 0.94 16.75 0.61
C PHE A 4 -0.41 17.35 0.99
N HIS A 5 -1.47 16.55 0.88
CA HIS A 5 -2.78 16.92 1.34
C HIS A 5 -2.99 16.45 2.78
N ASP A 6 -3.80 17.15 3.55
CA ASP A 6 -4.23 16.67 4.84
C ASP A 6 -5.26 15.54 4.62
N PRO A 7 -4.97 14.31 5.04
CA PRO A 7 -5.91 13.20 4.83
C PRO A 7 -7.13 13.26 5.75
N GLY A 8 -7.13 14.11 6.76
CA GLY A 8 -8.16 14.14 7.77
C GLY A 8 -8.14 12.87 8.65
N ILE A 9 -9.28 12.57 9.25
CA ILE A 9 -9.45 11.35 10.05
C ILE A 9 -9.73 10.20 9.09
N LEU A 10 -8.87 9.17 9.14
CA LEU A 10 -9.02 7.94 8.36
C LEU A 10 -9.39 6.80 9.31
N ALA A 11 -10.67 6.50 9.40
CA ALA A 11 -11.18 5.48 10.32
C ALA A 11 -12.27 4.63 9.66
N ASP A 12 -12.30 3.36 10.01
CA ASP A 12 -13.30 2.40 9.61
C ASP A 12 -13.64 1.55 10.84
N HIS A 13 -14.77 1.86 11.49
CA HIS A 13 -15.19 1.25 12.75
C HIS A 13 -14.08 1.36 13.82
N ASP A 14 -13.50 0.22 14.19
CA ASP A 14 -12.43 0.15 15.20
C ASP A 14 -11.03 0.43 14.66
N LEU A 15 -10.86 0.45 13.34
CA LEU A 15 -9.57 0.70 12.70
C LEU A 15 -9.37 2.19 12.46
N GLU A 16 -8.20 2.71 12.84
CA GLU A 16 -7.78 4.07 12.51
C GLU A 16 -6.37 4.06 11.93
N LEU A 17 -6.17 4.87 10.89
CA LEU A 17 -4.85 5.12 10.32
C LEU A 17 -4.33 6.46 10.84
N VAL A 18 -3.12 6.43 11.40
CA VAL A 18 -2.46 7.63 11.91
C VAL A 18 -1.28 7.96 11.01
N LEU A 19 -1.29 9.16 10.43
CA LEU A 19 -0.19 9.64 9.62
C LEU A 19 1.03 9.89 10.52
N THR A 20 2.10 9.15 10.29
CA THR A 20 3.33 9.25 11.10
C THR A 20 4.46 9.94 10.37
N ASP A 21 4.52 9.81 9.05
CA ASP A 21 5.58 10.40 8.23
C ASP A 21 5.09 10.79 6.85
N LYS A 22 5.73 11.82 6.30
CA LYS A 22 5.59 12.24 4.90
C LYS A 22 6.98 12.27 4.29
N TYR A 23 7.22 11.40 3.34
CA TYR A 23 8.49 11.38 2.62
C TYR A 23 8.32 12.12 1.30
N PRO A 24 9.08 13.22 1.04
CA PRO A 24 8.85 14.06 -0.14
C PRO A 24 9.30 13.41 -1.45
N GLY A 25 9.91 12.25 -1.39
CA GLY A 25 10.49 11.61 -2.55
C GLY A 25 11.88 12.14 -2.88
N ASP A 26 12.54 11.52 -3.82
CA ASP A 26 13.83 11.92 -4.34
C ASP A 26 13.92 11.52 -5.81
N PRO A 27 13.72 12.47 -6.74
CA PRO A 27 13.77 12.17 -8.17
C PRO A 27 15.13 11.62 -8.64
N ALA A 28 16.21 11.97 -7.93
CA ALA A 28 17.56 11.50 -8.29
C ALA A 28 17.71 9.98 -8.15
N ILE A 29 16.96 9.37 -7.24
CA ILE A 29 16.94 7.93 -7.02
C ILE A 29 15.58 7.30 -7.39
N ASN A 30 14.77 8.03 -8.12
CA ASN A 30 13.47 7.58 -8.63
C ASN A 30 12.46 7.20 -7.53
N TYR A 31 12.54 7.85 -6.38
CA TYR A 31 11.59 7.68 -5.29
C TYR A 31 10.49 8.75 -5.36
N VAL A 32 9.24 8.32 -5.22
CA VAL A 32 8.07 9.19 -5.27
C VAL A 32 7.65 9.65 -3.88
N PRO A 33 6.91 10.78 -3.79
CA PRO A 33 6.34 11.21 -2.52
C PRO A 33 5.47 10.12 -1.89
N THR A 34 5.61 9.93 -0.58
CA THR A 34 4.98 8.82 0.12
C THR A 34 4.39 9.28 1.46
N TYR A 35 3.12 8.93 1.68
CA TYR A 35 2.48 9.02 2.99
C TYR A 35 2.72 7.72 3.75
N LYS A 36 3.10 7.81 5.02
CA LYS A 36 3.30 6.64 5.88
C LYS A 36 2.36 6.70 7.06
N PHE A 37 1.58 5.66 7.23
CA PHE A 37 0.59 5.53 8.29
C PHE A 37 0.90 4.32 9.15
N LYS A 38 0.48 4.41 10.40
CA LYS A 38 0.39 3.26 11.30
C LYS A 38 -1.07 2.95 11.57
N MET A 39 -1.35 1.65 11.74
CA MET A 39 -2.70 1.16 12.06
C MET A 39 -2.84 1.01 13.56
N LYS A 40 -3.98 1.46 14.09
CA LYS A 40 -4.34 1.19 15.48
C LYS A 40 -5.81 0.79 15.60
N ILE A 41 -6.14 0.08 16.68
CA ILE A 41 -7.51 -0.25 17.03
C ILE A 41 -7.99 0.76 18.07
N VAL A 42 -9.06 1.49 17.73
CA VAL A 42 -9.66 2.50 18.58
C VAL A 42 -10.33 1.83 19.79
N GLY A 43 -10.15 2.42 20.97
CA GLY A 43 -10.80 1.96 22.18
C GLY A 43 -10.06 0.85 22.93
N GLN A 44 -8.90 0.45 22.48
CA GLN A 44 -8.05 -0.46 23.23
C GLN A 44 -7.35 0.28 24.37
N ARG A 45 -7.27 -0.38 25.53
CA ARG A 45 -6.72 0.19 26.76
C ARG A 45 -5.23 0.54 26.66
N HIS A 46 -4.51 -0.21 25.84
CA HIS A 46 -3.11 0.04 25.51
C HIS A 46 -3.02 0.28 24.00
N GLU A 47 -2.88 1.54 23.62
CA GLU A 47 -2.71 1.91 22.23
C GLU A 47 -1.41 1.33 21.70
N LYS A 48 -1.54 0.30 20.91
CA LYS A 48 -0.43 -0.37 20.25
C LYS A 48 -0.65 -0.31 18.74
N TRP A 49 0.42 -0.05 18.00
CA TRP A 49 0.38 -0.18 16.57
C TRP A 49 0.21 -1.66 16.20
N ILE A 50 -0.75 -1.95 15.32
CA ILE A 50 -1.04 -3.31 14.85
C ILE A 50 -0.56 -3.56 13.43
N GLY A 51 -0.05 -2.53 12.76
CA GLY A 51 0.42 -2.63 11.40
C GLY A 51 0.82 -1.28 10.85
N ARG A 52 1.21 -1.31 9.59
CA ARG A 52 1.60 -0.13 8.81
C ARG A 52 1.00 -0.19 7.42
N ILE A 53 0.83 0.98 6.83
CA ILE A 53 0.45 1.11 5.42
C ILE A 53 1.04 2.40 4.87
N GLU A 54 1.46 2.37 3.62
CA GLU A 54 1.96 3.55 2.95
C GLU A 54 1.32 3.73 1.58
N LEU A 55 1.19 4.98 1.16
CA LEU A 55 0.66 5.37 -0.13
C LEU A 55 1.72 6.18 -0.87
N ARG A 56 2.11 5.69 -2.03
CA ARG A 56 3.11 6.28 -2.91
C ARG A 56 2.42 7.02 -4.05
N ILE A 57 2.74 8.30 -4.21
CA ILE A 57 2.09 9.16 -5.20
C ILE A 57 3.02 9.39 -6.38
N GLY A 58 2.85 8.61 -7.41
CA GLY A 58 3.60 8.70 -8.64
C GLY A 58 3.43 7.46 -9.51
N ASN A 59 3.72 7.60 -10.80
CA ASN A 59 3.53 6.55 -11.79
C ASN A 59 4.86 6.18 -12.47
N THR A 60 5.94 6.10 -11.70
CA THR A 60 7.20 5.55 -12.23
C THR A 60 7.04 4.08 -12.54
N ASP A 61 7.86 3.54 -13.43
CA ASP A 61 7.84 2.10 -13.73
C ASP A 61 8.05 1.26 -12.48
N ASN A 62 8.90 1.71 -11.58
CA ASN A 62 9.13 1.01 -10.32
C ASN A 62 7.86 0.88 -9.48
N ILE A 63 7.00 1.90 -9.48
CA ILE A 63 5.72 1.87 -8.77
C ILE A 63 4.68 1.06 -9.54
N VAL A 64 4.47 1.40 -10.80
CA VAL A 64 3.37 0.82 -11.61
C VAL A 64 3.60 -0.66 -11.90
N ILE A 65 4.84 -1.07 -12.12
CA ILE A 65 5.17 -2.44 -12.54
C ILE A 65 5.54 -3.33 -11.35
N TYR A 66 6.35 -2.83 -10.41
CA TYR A 66 6.98 -3.70 -9.41
C TYR A 66 6.53 -3.48 -7.97
N GLY A 67 6.59 -2.25 -7.48
CA GLY A 67 6.36 -1.96 -6.07
C GLY A 67 4.92 -1.69 -5.68
N GLY A 68 4.13 -1.18 -6.62
CA GLY A 68 2.76 -0.74 -6.36
C GLY A 68 2.67 0.61 -5.64
N HIS A 69 1.47 1.21 -5.66
CA HIS A 69 1.18 2.46 -4.98
C HIS A 69 0.97 2.26 -3.48
N ILE A 70 0.54 1.09 -3.05
CA ILE A 70 0.26 0.79 -1.64
C ILE A 70 1.12 -0.39 -1.19
N GLY A 71 1.81 -0.19 -0.06
CA GLY A 71 2.50 -1.24 0.66
C GLY A 71 1.96 -1.33 2.08
N TYR A 72 1.83 -2.54 2.62
CA TYR A 72 1.26 -2.74 3.96
C TYR A 72 1.85 -3.95 4.67
N GLY A 73 1.72 -3.97 5.97
CA GLY A 73 2.01 -5.10 6.82
C GLY A 73 1.15 -5.04 8.08
N VAL A 74 0.63 -6.18 8.49
CA VAL A 74 -0.14 -6.34 9.71
C VAL A 74 0.59 -7.29 10.65
N ASP A 75 0.70 -6.94 11.92
CA ASP A 75 1.35 -7.77 12.92
C ASP A 75 0.68 -9.15 12.96
N PRO A 76 1.45 -10.23 13.14
CA PRO A 76 0.91 -11.61 13.10
C PRO A 76 -0.27 -11.84 14.02
N ASP A 77 -0.27 -11.25 15.23
CA ASP A 77 -1.33 -11.41 16.23
C ASP A 77 -2.66 -10.78 15.81
N HIS A 78 -2.65 -9.91 14.80
CA HIS A 78 -3.81 -9.16 14.33
C HIS A 78 -4.25 -9.55 12.92
N ARG A 79 -3.64 -10.58 12.34
CA ARG A 79 -4.04 -11.08 11.02
C ARG A 79 -5.36 -11.83 11.09
N GLY A 80 -6.04 -11.94 9.95
CA GLY A 80 -7.33 -12.62 9.84
C GLY A 80 -8.55 -11.73 10.09
N ASN A 81 -8.35 -10.41 10.30
CA ASN A 81 -9.42 -9.45 10.56
C ASN A 81 -9.63 -8.47 9.39
N HIS A 82 -9.00 -8.72 8.26
CA HIS A 82 -9.08 -7.88 7.05
C HIS A 82 -8.61 -6.45 7.24
N TYR A 83 -7.75 -6.17 8.21
CA TYR A 83 -7.25 -4.81 8.47
C TYR A 83 -6.53 -4.21 7.28
N ALA A 84 -5.71 -4.98 6.56
CA ALA A 84 -5.01 -4.49 5.38
C ALA A 84 -5.98 -4.03 4.29
N ALA A 85 -7.03 -4.81 4.02
CA ALA A 85 -8.04 -4.46 3.02
C ALA A 85 -8.83 -3.20 3.45
N ARG A 86 -9.21 -3.12 4.72
CA ARG A 86 -9.91 -1.97 5.28
C ARG A 86 -9.05 -0.71 5.21
N ALA A 87 -7.77 -0.85 5.55
CA ALA A 87 -6.80 0.26 5.47
C ALA A 87 -6.61 0.74 4.03
N CYS A 88 -6.48 -0.17 3.07
CA CYS A 88 -6.38 0.19 1.66
C CYS A 88 -7.57 1.03 1.20
N ARG A 89 -8.78 0.64 1.55
CA ARG A 89 -9.99 1.39 1.18
C ARG A 89 -9.97 2.82 1.71
N LEU A 90 -9.47 3.02 2.92
CA LEU A 90 -9.38 4.34 3.54
C LEU A 90 -8.46 5.29 2.76
N LEU A 91 -7.48 4.76 2.04
CA LEU A 91 -6.51 5.57 1.29
C LEU A 91 -6.97 5.93 -0.12
N LEU A 92 -7.99 5.28 -0.66
CA LEU A 92 -8.42 5.52 -2.05
C LEU A 92 -8.85 6.96 -2.31
N PRO A 93 -9.63 7.64 -1.44
CA PRO A 93 -9.95 9.05 -1.65
C PRO A 93 -8.72 9.96 -1.66
N LEU A 94 -7.73 9.69 -0.81
CA LEU A 94 -6.48 10.46 -0.77
C LEU A 94 -5.70 10.29 -2.08
N ALA A 95 -5.61 9.08 -2.58
CA ALA A 95 -4.98 8.80 -3.87
C ALA A 95 -5.69 9.53 -5.02
N ARG A 96 -7.01 9.49 -5.02
CA ARG A 96 -7.82 10.19 -6.02
C ARG A 96 -7.60 11.70 -5.96
N SER A 97 -7.45 12.27 -4.77
CA SER A 97 -7.21 13.71 -4.60
C SER A 97 -5.90 14.17 -5.24
N HIS A 98 -4.96 13.28 -5.43
CA HIS A 98 -3.69 13.56 -6.12
C HIS A 98 -3.76 13.29 -7.62
N GLY A 99 -4.91 12.98 -8.16
CA GLY A 99 -5.11 12.78 -9.60
C GLY A 99 -4.68 11.41 -10.11
N LEU A 100 -4.48 10.45 -9.24
CA LEU A 100 -4.24 9.07 -9.68
C LEU A 100 -5.51 8.48 -10.27
N ASP A 101 -5.39 7.86 -11.46
CA ASP A 101 -6.52 7.21 -12.14
C ASP A 101 -6.70 5.76 -11.69
N ALA A 102 -5.66 5.17 -11.17
CA ALA A 102 -5.64 3.80 -10.72
C ALA A 102 -4.61 3.60 -9.62
N ILE A 103 -4.86 2.58 -8.80
CA ILE A 103 -3.92 2.09 -7.81
C ILE A 103 -3.44 0.70 -8.24
N TRP A 104 -2.13 0.52 -8.24
CA TRP A 104 -1.50 -0.79 -8.41
C TRP A 104 -1.07 -1.32 -7.06
N ILE A 105 -1.38 -2.60 -6.81
CA ILE A 105 -0.92 -3.34 -5.62
C ILE A 105 -0.24 -4.60 -6.15
N THR A 106 0.96 -4.86 -5.67
CA THR A 106 1.74 -6.02 -6.11
C THR A 106 2.08 -6.93 -4.94
N CYS A 107 2.19 -8.21 -5.21
CA CYS A 107 2.60 -9.18 -4.21
C CYS A 107 3.18 -10.43 -4.87
N ASN A 108 3.87 -11.24 -4.08
CA ASN A 108 4.34 -12.53 -4.56
C ASN A 108 3.16 -13.48 -4.81
N PRO A 109 3.22 -14.31 -5.88
CA PRO A 109 2.14 -15.25 -6.18
C PRO A 109 1.83 -16.21 -5.02
N SER A 110 2.83 -16.54 -4.21
CA SER A 110 2.68 -17.41 -3.04
C SER A 110 2.10 -16.72 -1.82
N ASN A 111 1.97 -15.39 -1.83
CA ASN A 111 1.43 -14.64 -0.71
C ASN A 111 -0.10 -14.63 -0.77
N ALA A 112 -0.72 -15.71 -0.29
CA ALA A 112 -2.17 -15.87 -0.32
C ALA A 112 -2.90 -14.77 0.44
N ALA A 113 -2.36 -14.32 1.58
CA ALA A 113 -2.97 -13.27 2.39
C ALA A 113 -3.04 -11.94 1.64
N SER A 114 -1.95 -11.54 0.96
CA SER A 114 -1.94 -10.32 0.17
C SER A 114 -2.82 -10.41 -1.07
N ARG A 115 -2.83 -11.55 -1.74
CA ARG A 115 -3.75 -11.78 -2.86
C ARG A 115 -5.21 -11.65 -2.43
N ARG A 116 -5.55 -12.22 -1.27
CA ARG A 116 -6.90 -12.10 -0.70
C ARG A 116 -7.24 -10.65 -0.35
N THR A 117 -6.28 -9.91 0.21
CA THR A 117 -6.45 -8.47 0.47
C THR A 117 -6.79 -7.70 -0.81
N CYS A 118 -6.06 -7.95 -1.89
CA CYS A 118 -6.34 -7.33 -3.18
C CYS A 118 -7.75 -7.63 -3.68
N GLU A 119 -8.19 -8.88 -3.59
CA GLU A 119 -9.56 -9.27 -3.97
C GLU A 119 -10.61 -8.55 -3.12
N LEU A 120 -10.40 -8.46 -1.81
CA LEU A 120 -11.34 -7.83 -0.89
C LEU A 120 -11.51 -6.33 -1.14
N VAL A 121 -10.47 -5.63 -1.59
CA VAL A 121 -10.59 -4.21 -1.94
C VAL A 121 -11.17 -3.98 -3.33
N GLY A 122 -11.43 -5.04 -4.07
CA GLY A 122 -11.97 -4.95 -5.42
C GLY A 122 -10.94 -4.78 -6.51
N ALA A 123 -9.66 -5.03 -6.20
CA ALA A 123 -8.61 -5.02 -7.20
C ALA A 123 -8.72 -6.24 -8.11
N LYS A 124 -8.37 -6.04 -9.39
CA LYS A 124 -8.37 -7.11 -10.38
C LYS A 124 -6.95 -7.52 -10.72
N LEU A 125 -6.70 -8.82 -10.77
CA LEU A 125 -5.42 -9.34 -11.23
C LEU A 125 -5.29 -9.06 -12.74
N VAL A 126 -4.30 -8.26 -13.10
CA VAL A 126 -4.03 -7.92 -14.50
C VAL A 126 -3.10 -8.95 -15.11
N GLU A 127 -2.01 -9.28 -14.41
CA GLU A 127 -1.02 -10.26 -14.88
C GLU A 127 -0.10 -10.69 -13.74
N ILE A 128 0.63 -11.75 -13.99
CA ILE A 128 1.76 -12.18 -13.16
C ILE A 128 3.00 -12.07 -14.03
N ILE A 129 3.97 -11.28 -13.58
CA ILE A 129 5.19 -11.01 -14.33
C ILE A 129 6.41 -11.68 -13.70
N ASP A 130 7.41 -11.94 -14.54
CA ASP A 130 8.74 -12.31 -14.07
C ASP A 130 9.52 -11.05 -13.72
N LEU A 131 10.30 -11.10 -12.63
CA LEU A 131 11.12 -9.97 -12.22
C LEU A 131 12.45 -9.97 -12.98
N PRO A 132 12.92 -8.77 -13.45
CA PRO A 132 14.23 -8.65 -14.03
C PRO A 132 15.34 -8.93 -13.01
N GLU A 133 16.45 -9.51 -13.47
CA GLU A 133 17.58 -9.85 -12.61
C GLU A 133 18.29 -8.64 -12.00
N ASP A 134 18.12 -7.45 -12.58
CA ASP A 134 18.82 -6.24 -12.19
C ASP A 134 18.08 -5.38 -11.14
N ILE A 135 16.92 -5.82 -10.65
CA ILE A 135 16.19 -5.08 -9.62
C ILE A 135 16.41 -5.71 -8.23
N ASP A 136 16.25 -4.88 -7.20
CA ASP A 136 16.50 -5.28 -5.81
C ASP A 136 15.64 -6.46 -5.37
N MET A 137 14.38 -6.50 -5.76
CA MET A 137 13.47 -7.61 -5.42
C MET A 137 14.03 -8.96 -5.88
N TYR A 138 14.60 -9.00 -7.08
CA TYR A 138 15.21 -10.24 -7.60
C TYR A 138 16.43 -10.65 -6.76
N ARG A 139 17.27 -9.68 -6.40
CA ARG A 139 18.43 -9.91 -5.55
C ARG A 139 18.06 -10.41 -4.16
N GLU A 140 16.89 -10.01 -3.67
CA GLU A 140 16.31 -10.43 -2.40
C GLU A 140 15.65 -11.81 -2.46
N GLY A 141 15.62 -12.44 -3.63
CA GLY A 141 15.10 -13.79 -3.80
C GLY A 141 13.73 -13.89 -4.43
N GLU A 142 13.10 -12.78 -4.73
CA GLU A 142 11.80 -12.78 -5.41
C GLU A 142 11.97 -13.04 -6.91
N ARG A 143 11.01 -13.72 -7.52
CA ARG A 143 11.08 -14.08 -8.95
C ARG A 143 9.90 -13.58 -9.75
N LYS A 144 8.72 -13.47 -9.14
CA LYS A 144 7.48 -13.10 -9.81
C LYS A 144 6.69 -12.10 -8.98
N LYS A 145 5.84 -11.31 -9.65
CA LYS A 145 4.86 -10.43 -9.00
C LYS A 145 3.50 -10.58 -9.64
N CYS A 146 2.48 -10.71 -8.78
CA CYS A 146 1.10 -10.48 -9.16
C CYS A 146 0.87 -8.98 -9.21
N ARG A 147 0.25 -8.50 -10.29
CA ARG A 147 -0.09 -7.08 -10.47
C ARG A 147 -1.60 -6.94 -10.43
N TYR A 148 -2.09 -6.34 -9.34
CA TYR A 148 -3.51 -6.03 -9.15
C TYR A 148 -3.75 -4.55 -9.38
N ARG A 149 -4.90 -4.22 -9.97
CA ARG A 149 -5.28 -2.83 -10.26
C ARG A 149 -6.66 -2.50 -9.73
N ILE A 150 -6.79 -1.31 -9.14
CA ILE A 150 -8.07 -0.69 -8.76
C ILE A 150 -8.20 0.59 -9.57
N ASP A 151 -9.27 0.72 -10.36
CA ASP A 151 -9.60 1.97 -11.04
C ASP A 151 -10.26 2.93 -10.05
N LEU A 152 -9.83 4.20 -10.08
CA LEU A 152 -10.33 5.24 -9.17
C LEU A 152 -11.39 6.13 -9.78
#